data_7cbe72d19feb09fef2838a21b3892183
#
_entry.id   7cbe72d19feb09fef2838a21b3892183
#
_cell.length_a   1.000
_cell.length_b   1.000
_cell.length_c   1.000
_cell.angle_alpha   90.00
_cell.angle_beta   90.00
_cell.angle_gamma   90.00
#
_symmetry.space_group_name_H-M   'P 1'
#
loop_
_entity.id
_entity.type
_entity.pdbx_description
1 polymer ?
#
loop_
_entity_poly.entity_id
_entity_poly.type
_entity_poly.pdbx_seq_one_letter_code
_entity_poly.pdbx_strand_id
1 'polypeptide(L)'
;MPRKSTRDKVELTNKIRSGWEILKDRLAEVESYNREYVEFLTRVKTEREAVAYFRELARKDKGLHIIENRGKTIAVCRKGKAPLVDGVRIVVAHIDCPRLDLKANPLYEDADFAMLKTHYYGGIKKYQWLARPLAIHGIVVREDGSQVSVAIGEDVNDPCFTIEDLLPHLAANAQYSKKLTEAFQAEKLNIIIGSRPDLSVKDSKVKEHVLRLLYERYGIVEQDFVSADLEIVPAGPAREVGIDRSLVGSYGQDDRVCSWAAFAAVRDMRKVSRPSITLLVDKEEIGSEGNTGAKSTFIEEVLWELAARSGE
;
A
#
# COMPACT_ATOMS: atom_id res chain seq x y z
N MET A 1 36.88 36.24 -48.72
CA MET A 1 37.05 35.05 -47.88
C MET A 1 35.67 34.57 -47.42
N PRO A 2 35.21 33.37 -47.75
CA PRO A 2 33.88 32.92 -47.34
C PRO A 2 33.93 32.49 -45.85
N ARG A 3 32.97 32.98 -45.06
CA ARG A 3 32.78 32.53 -43.67
C ARG A 3 32.43 31.03 -43.66
N LYS A 4 33.23 30.22 -43.00
CA LYS A 4 32.90 28.85 -42.66
C LYS A 4 31.69 28.84 -41.71
N SER A 5 30.57 28.39 -42.20
CA SER A 5 29.40 28.01 -41.40
C SER A 5 29.80 26.85 -40.47
N THR A 6 29.91 27.09 -39.20
CA THR A 6 29.88 26.05 -38.18
C THR A 6 28.46 25.47 -38.21
N ARG A 7 28.24 24.42 -39.01
CA ARG A 7 27.09 23.55 -38.80
C ARG A 7 27.26 22.91 -37.42
N ASP A 8 26.50 23.37 -36.44
CA ASP A 8 26.33 22.65 -35.19
C ASP A 8 26.01 21.19 -35.55
N LYS A 9 26.81 20.25 -35.02
CA LYS A 9 26.54 18.83 -35.22
C LYS A 9 25.20 18.52 -34.59
N VAL A 10 24.17 18.39 -35.37
CA VAL A 10 22.88 17.87 -34.93
C VAL A 10 23.12 16.44 -34.44
N GLU A 11 22.90 16.19 -33.18
CA GLU A 11 22.97 14.87 -32.60
C GLU A 11 21.73 14.08 -33.06
N LEU A 12 21.94 13.16 -34.00
CA LEU A 12 20.84 12.39 -34.63
C LEU A 12 20.38 11.19 -33.79
N THR A 13 21.12 10.86 -32.75
CA THR A 13 20.83 9.70 -31.89
C THR A 13 20.56 10.15 -30.47
N ASN A 14 19.54 9.57 -29.84
CA ASN A 14 19.29 9.79 -28.44
C ASN A 14 20.31 8.98 -27.60
N LYS A 15 21.09 9.67 -26.77
CA LYS A 15 21.99 9.04 -25.80
C LYS A 15 21.28 8.82 -24.49
N ILE A 16 20.97 7.58 -24.20
CA ILE A 16 20.43 7.19 -22.89
C ILE A 16 21.57 7.32 -21.87
N ARG A 17 21.34 8.16 -20.85
CA ARG A 17 22.22 8.30 -19.70
C ARG A 17 21.55 7.74 -18.46
N SER A 18 22.33 7.13 -17.57
CA SER A 18 21.80 6.65 -16.30
C SER A 18 21.40 7.81 -15.38
N GLY A 19 20.45 7.57 -14.47
CA GLY A 19 20.09 8.54 -13.43
C GLY A 19 21.30 8.95 -12.58
N TRP A 20 22.22 8.02 -12.32
CA TRP A 20 23.46 8.29 -11.59
C TRP A 20 24.37 9.29 -12.30
N GLU A 21 24.47 9.21 -13.64
CA GLU A 21 25.23 10.18 -14.43
C GLU A 21 24.58 11.56 -14.45
N ILE A 22 23.24 11.59 -14.53
CA ILE A 22 22.48 12.86 -14.56
C ILE A 22 22.51 13.57 -13.21
N LEU A 23 22.47 12.82 -12.12
CA LEU A 23 22.34 13.33 -10.76
C LEU A 23 23.66 13.30 -9.97
N LYS A 24 24.78 13.03 -10.62
CA LYS A 24 26.10 12.89 -9.96
C LYS A 24 26.47 14.04 -9.01
N ASP A 25 26.08 15.27 -9.33
CA ASP A 25 26.35 16.45 -8.53
C ASP A 25 25.24 16.74 -7.50
N ARG A 26 24.23 15.86 -7.41
CA ARG A 26 23.05 15.98 -6.53
C ARG A 26 22.81 14.72 -5.70
N LEU A 27 23.83 13.93 -5.43
CA LEU A 27 23.67 12.65 -4.71
C LEU A 27 23.10 12.83 -3.30
N ALA A 28 23.45 13.91 -2.60
CA ALA A 28 22.88 14.20 -1.28
C ALA A 28 21.36 14.42 -1.32
N GLU A 29 20.83 14.99 -2.40
CA GLU A 29 19.38 15.14 -2.60
C GLU A 29 18.74 13.79 -2.91
N VAL A 30 19.39 12.94 -3.71
CA VAL A 30 18.94 11.57 -4.00
C VAL A 30 18.84 10.77 -2.70
N GLU A 31 19.87 10.82 -1.86
CA GLU A 31 19.89 10.13 -0.57
C GLU A 31 18.81 10.67 0.39
N SER A 32 18.57 11.97 0.41
CA SER A 32 17.52 12.57 1.24
C SER A 32 16.14 12.13 0.79
N TYR A 33 15.88 12.15 -0.52
CA TYR A 33 14.65 11.67 -1.11
C TYR A 33 14.42 10.17 -0.83
N ASN A 34 15.49 9.38 -0.95
CA ASN A 34 15.44 7.95 -0.67
C ASN A 34 15.09 7.65 0.81
N ARG A 35 15.66 8.39 1.76
CA ARG A 35 15.32 8.22 3.20
C ARG A 35 13.85 8.47 3.46
N GLU A 36 13.27 9.55 2.90
CA GLU A 36 11.84 9.82 3.03
C GLU A 36 10.98 8.70 2.40
N TYR A 37 11.40 8.18 1.24
CA TYR A 37 10.72 7.08 0.57
C TYR A 37 10.78 5.77 1.36
N VAL A 38 11.94 5.42 1.92
CA VAL A 38 12.10 4.24 2.79
C VAL A 38 11.24 4.36 4.05
N GLU A 39 11.15 5.56 4.65
CA GLU A 39 10.25 5.81 5.78
C GLU A 39 8.78 5.61 5.38
N PHE A 40 8.38 6.16 4.23
CA PHE A 40 7.02 5.98 3.69
C PHE A 40 6.69 4.50 3.51
N LEU A 41 7.52 3.74 2.81
CA LEU A 41 7.32 2.30 2.58
C LEU A 41 7.34 1.46 3.88
N THR A 42 8.08 1.91 4.87
CA THR A 42 8.13 1.23 6.18
C THR A 42 6.82 1.40 6.94
N ARG A 43 6.29 2.62 6.95
CA ARG A 43 5.09 2.98 7.73
C ARG A 43 3.78 2.62 7.05
N VAL A 44 3.78 2.52 5.72
CA VAL A 44 2.56 2.39 4.91
C VAL A 44 2.49 1.00 4.29
N LYS A 45 1.49 0.23 4.69
CA LYS A 45 1.22 -1.11 4.18
C LYS A 45 -0.11 -1.21 3.45
N THR A 46 -1.07 -0.32 3.76
CA THR A 46 -2.41 -0.31 3.19
C THR A 46 -2.71 1.02 2.51
N GLU A 47 -3.74 1.07 1.65
CA GLU A 47 -4.21 2.31 1.04
C GLU A 47 -4.73 3.31 2.07
N ARG A 48 -5.33 2.84 3.18
CA ARG A 48 -5.77 3.71 4.29
C ARG A 48 -4.59 4.40 4.97
N GLU A 49 -3.54 3.66 5.21
CA GLU A 49 -2.31 4.21 5.77
C GLU A 49 -1.63 5.18 4.81
N ALA A 50 -1.67 4.91 3.49
CA ALA A 50 -1.16 5.82 2.47
C ALA A 50 -1.92 7.15 2.49
N VAL A 51 -3.25 7.11 2.50
CA VAL A 51 -4.09 8.32 2.60
C VAL A 51 -3.77 9.10 3.88
N ALA A 52 -3.69 8.41 5.03
CA ALA A 52 -3.37 9.04 6.30
C ALA A 52 -1.97 9.69 6.29
N TYR A 53 -0.99 9.02 5.72
CA TYR A 53 0.38 9.51 5.61
C TYR A 53 0.49 10.75 4.71
N PHE A 54 -0.08 10.68 3.51
CA PHE A 54 -0.07 11.83 2.59
C PHE A 54 -0.86 13.02 3.13
N ARG A 55 -1.97 12.79 3.80
CA ARG A 55 -2.74 13.81 4.52
C ARG A 55 -1.90 14.50 5.60
N GLU A 56 -1.20 13.72 6.43
CA GLU A 56 -0.32 14.25 7.47
C GLU A 56 0.75 15.18 6.89
N LEU A 57 1.41 14.74 5.82
CA LEU A 57 2.44 15.51 5.15
C LEU A 57 1.87 16.76 4.46
N ALA A 58 0.75 16.63 3.75
CA ALA A 58 0.12 17.74 3.03
C ALA A 58 -0.38 18.85 3.97
N ARG A 59 -0.87 18.50 5.16
CA ARG A 59 -1.31 19.48 6.17
C ARG A 59 -0.20 20.39 6.70
N LYS A 60 1.07 20.02 6.53
CA LYS A 60 2.22 20.85 6.91
C LYS A 60 2.43 22.03 5.95
N ASP A 61 1.85 21.98 4.75
CA ASP A 61 1.89 23.06 3.75
C ASP A 61 0.50 23.66 3.52
N LYS A 62 0.27 24.88 4.02
CA LYS A 62 -1.01 25.61 3.87
C LYS A 62 -1.38 25.93 2.40
N GLY A 63 -0.44 25.79 1.46
CA GLY A 63 -0.67 25.97 0.03
C GLY A 63 -1.25 24.72 -0.66
N LEU A 64 -1.37 23.60 0.06
CA LEU A 64 -2.00 22.38 -0.42
C LEU A 64 -3.45 22.30 0.06
N HIS A 65 -4.33 21.88 -0.83
CA HIS A 65 -5.71 21.55 -0.53
C HIS A 65 -5.90 20.04 -0.69
N ILE A 66 -6.62 19.42 0.25
CA ILE A 66 -6.78 17.97 0.35
C ILE A 66 -8.26 17.64 0.26
N ILE A 67 -8.59 16.69 -0.61
CA ILE A 67 -9.93 16.10 -0.74
C ILE A 67 -9.75 14.59 -0.62
N GLU A 68 -10.58 13.95 0.20
CA GLU A 68 -10.48 12.50 0.49
C GLU A 68 -11.79 11.78 0.17
N ASN A 69 -11.67 10.55 -0.32
CA ASN A 69 -12.82 9.68 -0.50
C ASN A 69 -12.65 8.43 0.36
N ARG A 70 -13.52 8.29 1.39
CA ARG A 70 -13.66 7.13 2.29
C ARG A 70 -12.35 6.67 2.97
N GLY A 71 -11.35 7.55 3.05
CA GLY A 71 -10.03 7.22 3.61
C GLY A 71 -9.23 6.22 2.78
N LYS A 72 -9.59 5.99 1.50
CA LYS A 72 -8.93 5.05 0.58
C LYS A 72 -8.43 5.72 -0.70
N THR A 73 -8.85 6.94 -0.97
CA THR A 73 -8.41 7.74 -2.13
C THR A 73 -8.21 9.17 -1.69
N ILE A 74 -7.21 9.84 -2.22
CA ILE A 74 -6.87 11.21 -1.86
C ILE A 74 -6.46 12.01 -3.09
N ALA A 75 -6.96 13.25 -3.18
CA ALA A 75 -6.47 14.27 -4.09
C ALA A 75 -5.72 15.34 -3.29
N VAL A 76 -4.50 15.64 -3.73
CA VAL A 76 -3.69 16.72 -3.17
C VAL A 76 -3.52 17.78 -4.25
N CYS A 77 -4.05 18.96 -3.99
CA CYS A 77 -4.21 20.00 -4.98
C CYS A 77 -3.38 21.24 -4.63
N ARG A 78 -2.76 21.84 -5.62
CA ARG A 78 -2.04 23.13 -5.47
C ARG A 78 -2.61 24.13 -6.46
N LYS A 79 -3.01 25.30 -5.95
CA LYS A 79 -3.53 26.41 -6.76
C LYS A 79 -2.44 26.92 -7.71
N GLY A 80 -2.82 27.14 -8.97
CA GLY A 80 -2.01 27.79 -9.99
C GLY A 80 -2.30 29.29 -10.08
N LYS A 81 -1.53 29.97 -10.94
CA LYS A 81 -1.80 31.37 -11.31
C LYS A 81 -2.91 31.50 -12.32
N ALA A 82 -2.98 30.56 -13.28
CA ALA A 82 -4.04 30.52 -14.28
C ALA A 82 -5.35 30.01 -13.66
N PRO A 83 -6.52 30.45 -14.18
CA PRO A 83 -7.80 29.90 -13.78
C PRO A 83 -7.94 28.42 -14.17
N LEU A 84 -8.87 27.72 -13.54
CA LEU A 84 -9.10 26.29 -13.78
C LEU A 84 -9.57 26.00 -15.20
N VAL A 85 -10.39 26.91 -15.76
CA VAL A 85 -10.92 26.81 -17.15
C VAL A 85 -9.83 26.80 -18.22
N ASP A 86 -8.66 27.35 -17.94
CA ASP A 86 -7.49 27.30 -18.83
C ASP A 86 -6.79 25.94 -18.83
N GLY A 87 -7.24 25.03 -17.99
CA GLY A 87 -6.75 23.68 -17.84
C GLY A 87 -5.96 23.42 -16.56
N VAL A 88 -5.97 22.18 -16.14
CA VAL A 88 -5.35 21.65 -14.93
C VAL A 88 -4.30 20.58 -15.28
N ARG A 89 -3.28 20.45 -14.45
CA ARG A 89 -2.32 19.33 -14.53
C ARG A 89 -2.75 18.27 -13.54
N ILE A 90 -2.93 17.06 -14.02
CA ILE A 90 -3.30 15.92 -13.19
C ILE A 90 -2.25 14.83 -13.33
N VAL A 91 -1.74 14.34 -12.19
CA VAL A 91 -0.92 13.14 -12.11
C VAL A 91 -1.70 12.12 -11.30
N VAL A 92 -1.83 10.92 -11.83
CA VAL A 92 -2.58 9.83 -11.19
C VAL A 92 -1.64 8.67 -10.92
N ALA A 93 -1.74 8.06 -9.73
CA ALA A 93 -1.09 6.82 -9.36
C ALA A 93 -2.02 6.05 -8.42
N HIS A 94 -1.81 4.74 -8.26
CA HIS A 94 -2.58 3.99 -7.29
C HIS A 94 -1.81 3.74 -5.99
N ILE A 95 -2.53 3.43 -4.91
CA ILE A 95 -1.98 3.23 -3.58
C ILE A 95 -2.35 1.89 -2.95
N ASP A 96 -3.27 1.16 -3.56
CA ASP A 96 -3.54 -0.24 -3.23
C ASP A 96 -2.42 -1.15 -3.78
N CYS A 97 -2.25 -2.31 -3.16
CA CYS A 97 -1.25 -3.29 -3.55
C CYS A 97 -1.83 -4.70 -3.43
N PRO A 98 -1.32 -5.69 -4.19
CA PRO A 98 -1.73 -7.08 -4.03
C PRO A 98 -1.46 -7.59 -2.62
N ARG A 99 -2.44 -8.25 -2.03
CA ARG A 99 -2.42 -8.72 -0.63
C ARG A 99 -3.37 -9.88 -0.38
N LEU A 100 -3.53 -10.27 0.87
CA LEU A 100 -4.60 -11.14 1.32
C LEU A 100 -5.55 -10.33 2.21
N ASP A 101 -6.84 -10.34 1.86
CA ASP A 101 -7.89 -9.76 2.70
C ASP A 101 -8.50 -10.83 3.60
N LEU A 102 -8.92 -10.49 4.81
CA LEU A 102 -9.71 -11.40 5.63
C LEU A 102 -11.12 -11.58 5.09
N LYS A 103 -11.64 -12.82 5.14
CA LYS A 103 -13.05 -13.09 4.87
C LYS A 103 -13.93 -12.57 6.02
N ALA A 104 -15.22 -12.33 5.77
CA ALA A 104 -16.16 -11.78 6.75
C ALA A 104 -16.29 -12.62 8.02
N ASN A 105 -16.13 -13.95 7.94
CA ASN A 105 -16.10 -14.87 9.09
C ASN A 105 -14.79 -15.64 9.04
N PRO A 106 -13.65 -15.02 9.40
CA PRO A 106 -12.36 -15.58 9.10
C PRO A 106 -11.88 -16.60 10.14
N LEU A 107 -12.26 -16.43 11.41
CA LEU A 107 -11.67 -17.14 12.53
C LEU A 107 -12.26 -18.55 12.68
N TYR A 108 -11.38 -19.55 12.65
CA TYR A 108 -11.73 -20.95 12.90
C TYR A 108 -10.59 -21.67 13.63
N GLU A 109 -10.91 -22.82 14.18
CA GLU A 109 -9.93 -23.72 14.80
C GLU A 109 -9.88 -25.01 13.99
N ASP A 110 -8.69 -25.47 13.68
CA ASP A 110 -8.42 -26.74 13.02
C ASP A 110 -7.06 -27.29 13.49
N ALA A 111 -7.00 -28.60 13.76
CA ALA A 111 -5.80 -29.28 14.22
C ALA A 111 -5.06 -28.57 15.38
N ASP A 112 -5.83 -28.07 16.35
CA ASP A 112 -5.32 -27.31 17.51
C ASP A 112 -4.64 -25.96 17.16
N PHE A 113 -4.95 -25.40 16.00
CA PHE A 113 -4.55 -24.06 15.61
C PHE A 113 -5.76 -23.14 15.44
N ALA A 114 -5.68 -21.93 15.94
CA ALA A 114 -6.56 -20.85 15.52
C ALA A 114 -6.02 -20.23 14.24
N MET A 115 -6.86 -20.12 13.23
CA MET A 115 -6.50 -19.65 11.90
C MET A 115 -7.49 -18.61 11.39
N LEU A 116 -7.03 -17.72 10.49
CA LEU A 116 -7.88 -16.78 9.77
C LEU A 116 -7.96 -17.12 8.30
N LYS A 117 -9.19 -17.26 7.80
CA LYS A 117 -9.47 -17.44 6.36
C LYS A 117 -9.22 -16.17 5.60
N THR A 118 -8.49 -16.29 4.51
CA THR A 118 -8.15 -15.16 3.64
C THR A 118 -8.73 -15.31 2.24
N HIS A 119 -8.71 -14.21 1.51
CA HIS A 119 -8.95 -14.15 0.08
C HIS A 119 -7.88 -13.24 -0.54
N TYR A 120 -7.30 -13.63 -1.68
CA TYR A 120 -6.32 -12.77 -2.33
C TYR A 120 -6.99 -11.59 -3.03
N TYR A 121 -6.33 -10.45 -2.96
CA TYR A 121 -6.68 -9.19 -3.63
C TYR A 121 -5.59 -8.89 -4.66
N GLY A 122 -6.01 -8.60 -5.91
CA GLY A 122 -5.08 -8.36 -7.01
C GLY A 122 -4.32 -9.62 -7.47
N GLY A 123 -3.28 -9.43 -8.23
CA GLY A 123 -2.47 -10.50 -8.81
C GLY A 123 -1.31 -10.93 -7.91
N ILE A 124 -1.47 -11.94 -7.07
CA ILE A 124 -0.38 -12.46 -6.24
C ILE A 124 0.29 -13.71 -6.83
N LYS A 125 1.60 -13.81 -6.66
CA LYS A 125 2.33 -15.09 -6.77
C LYS A 125 2.23 -15.83 -5.43
N LYS A 126 1.29 -16.75 -5.32
CA LYS A 126 0.89 -17.41 -4.05
C LYS A 126 2.06 -17.96 -3.24
N TYR A 127 3.07 -18.54 -3.91
CA TYR A 127 4.25 -19.09 -3.24
C TYR A 127 5.08 -18.04 -2.47
N GLN A 128 4.97 -16.76 -2.83
CA GLN A 128 5.71 -15.68 -2.14
C GLN A 128 5.12 -15.34 -0.76
N TRP A 129 3.95 -15.88 -0.43
CA TRP A 129 3.24 -15.63 0.82
C TRP A 129 3.49 -16.71 1.88
N LEU A 130 4.09 -17.83 1.47
CA LEU A 130 4.38 -18.98 2.31
C LEU A 130 5.69 -18.81 3.07
N ALA A 131 5.75 -19.42 4.27
CA ALA A 131 6.96 -19.55 5.08
C ALA A 131 7.71 -18.21 5.32
N ARG A 132 6.96 -17.12 5.47
CA ARG A 132 7.51 -15.79 5.74
C ARG A 132 6.73 -15.08 6.83
N PRO A 133 7.35 -14.11 7.54
CA PRO A 133 6.63 -13.24 8.46
C PRO A 133 5.58 -12.41 7.72
N LEU A 134 4.36 -12.38 8.26
CA LEU A 134 3.22 -11.59 7.81
C LEU A 134 2.73 -10.71 8.95
N ALA A 135 2.13 -9.57 8.61
CA ALA A 135 1.51 -8.64 9.51
C ALA A 135 0.03 -8.46 9.15
N ILE A 136 -0.78 -8.04 10.12
CA ILE A 136 -2.19 -7.70 9.95
C ILE A 136 -2.34 -6.20 10.11
N HIS A 137 -2.91 -5.54 9.10
CA HIS A 137 -3.19 -4.12 9.10
C HIS A 137 -4.64 -3.84 8.74
N GLY A 138 -5.16 -2.68 9.15
CA GLY A 138 -6.46 -2.19 8.72
C GLY A 138 -7.29 -1.61 9.84
N ILE A 139 -8.60 -1.68 9.67
CA ILE A 139 -9.57 -1.16 10.64
C ILE A 139 -10.67 -2.18 10.92
N VAL A 140 -11.21 -2.11 12.13
CA VAL A 140 -12.43 -2.81 12.53
C VAL A 140 -13.45 -1.76 12.90
N VAL A 141 -14.66 -1.84 12.34
CA VAL A 141 -15.78 -0.98 12.70
C VAL A 141 -16.67 -1.76 13.66
N ARG A 142 -16.80 -1.28 14.89
CA ARG A 142 -17.62 -1.91 15.92
C ARG A 142 -19.10 -1.60 15.71
N GLU A 143 -19.96 -2.31 16.43
CA GLU A 143 -21.42 -2.13 16.38
C GLU A 143 -21.87 -0.68 16.71
N ASP A 144 -21.16 0.01 17.60
CA ASP A 144 -21.43 1.42 17.95
C ASP A 144 -20.91 2.42 16.89
N GLY A 145 -20.35 1.95 15.79
CA GLY A 145 -19.76 2.77 14.73
C GLY A 145 -18.34 3.27 15.02
N SER A 146 -17.79 2.97 16.19
CA SER A 146 -16.40 3.31 16.50
C SER A 146 -15.43 2.48 15.65
N GLN A 147 -14.28 3.09 15.29
CA GLN A 147 -13.26 2.44 14.50
C GLN A 147 -12.02 2.14 15.34
N VAL A 148 -11.51 0.94 15.19
CA VAL A 148 -10.25 0.49 15.81
C VAL A 148 -9.24 0.23 14.72
N SER A 149 -8.11 0.93 14.76
CA SER A 149 -6.97 0.62 13.90
C SER A 149 -6.22 -0.59 14.44
N VAL A 150 -5.91 -1.52 13.55
CA VAL A 150 -5.14 -2.73 13.83
C VAL A 150 -3.85 -2.66 13.03
N ALA A 151 -2.71 -2.81 13.70
CA ALA A 151 -1.41 -3.03 13.10
C ALA A 151 -0.64 -3.98 14.03
N ILE A 152 -0.41 -5.20 13.58
CA ILE A 152 0.26 -6.25 14.38
C ILE A 152 1.26 -6.94 13.47
N GLY A 153 2.51 -7.05 13.93
CA GLY A 153 3.55 -7.82 13.23
C GLY A 153 4.67 -6.99 12.63
N GLU A 154 4.64 -5.67 12.79
CA GLU A 154 5.67 -4.77 12.27
C GLU A 154 6.76 -4.46 13.31
N ASP A 155 6.40 -4.31 14.58
CA ASP A 155 7.37 -4.09 15.64
C ASP A 155 8.09 -5.41 15.98
N VAL A 156 9.37 -5.33 16.31
CA VAL A 156 10.19 -6.49 16.69
C VAL A 156 9.65 -7.23 17.93
N ASN A 157 8.88 -6.55 18.76
CA ASN A 157 8.24 -7.12 19.95
C ASN A 157 6.81 -7.64 19.68
N ASP A 158 6.23 -7.35 18.52
CA ASP A 158 4.94 -7.90 18.13
C ASP A 158 5.08 -9.35 17.66
N PRO A 159 4.07 -10.18 17.88
CA PRO A 159 4.01 -11.47 17.20
C PRO A 159 3.83 -11.24 15.70
N CYS A 160 4.51 -12.01 14.87
CA CYS A 160 4.20 -12.10 13.43
C CYS A 160 3.30 -13.30 13.15
N PHE A 161 2.74 -13.32 11.95
CA PHE A 161 1.90 -14.41 11.44
C PHE A 161 2.60 -15.12 10.30
N THR A 162 2.11 -16.29 9.92
CA THR A 162 2.67 -17.06 8.81
C THR A 162 1.61 -17.95 8.16
N ILE A 163 1.87 -18.31 6.91
CA ILE A 163 1.21 -19.40 6.20
C ILE A 163 2.25 -20.49 6.06
N GLU A 164 1.95 -21.68 6.59
CA GLU A 164 2.87 -22.81 6.54
C GLU A 164 3.01 -23.36 5.12
N ASP A 165 4.17 -23.89 4.83
CA ASP A 165 4.45 -24.67 3.63
C ASP A 165 4.87 -26.09 3.99
N LEU A 166 4.73 -27.00 3.03
CA LEU A 166 5.12 -28.38 3.21
C LEU A 166 6.63 -28.55 3.14
N LEU A 167 7.16 -29.30 4.07
CA LEU A 167 8.57 -29.73 3.99
C LEU A 167 8.79 -30.63 2.75
N PRO A 168 10.03 -30.75 2.23
CA PRO A 168 10.32 -31.38 0.95
C PRO A 168 9.73 -32.80 0.77
N HIS A 169 9.74 -33.60 1.81
CA HIS A 169 9.26 -34.99 1.74
C HIS A 169 7.75 -35.06 1.50
N LEU A 170 6.97 -34.14 2.08
CA LEU A 170 5.52 -34.06 1.84
C LEU A 170 5.20 -33.31 0.53
N ALA A 171 5.99 -32.30 0.20
CA ALA A 171 5.85 -31.52 -1.03
C ALA A 171 6.07 -32.37 -2.29
N ALA A 172 6.92 -33.40 -2.22
CA ALA A 172 7.20 -34.30 -3.34
C ALA A 172 5.94 -34.87 -3.98
N ASN A 173 4.97 -35.26 -3.17
CA ASN A 173 3.71 -35.84 -3.66
C ASN A 173 2.61 -34.80 -3.87
N ALA A 174 2.63 -33.70 -3.11
CA ALA A 174 1.54 -32.72 -3.08
C ALA A 174 1.75 -31.51 -4.01
N GLN A 175 3.00 -31.16 -4.29
CA GLN A 175 3.35 -29.92 -4.98
C GLN A 175 4.24 -30.12 -6.22
N TYR A 176 5.31 -30.93 -6.16
CA TYR A 176 6.36 -30.95 -7.17
C TYR A 176 5.91 -31.40 -8.56
N SER A 177 4.89 -32.26 -8.65
CA SER A 177 4.32 -32.70 -9.93
C SER A 177 3.31 -31.74 -10.54
N LYS A 178 2.95 -30.66 -9.84
CA LYS A 178 1.92 -29.71 -10.26
C LYS A 178 2.54 -28.48 -10.94
N LYS A 179 1.76 -27.82 -11.78
CA LYS A 179 2.13 -26.48 -12.25
C LYS A 179 2.17 -25.53 -11.06
N LEU A 180 3.02 -24.51 -11.12
CA LEU A 180 3.19 -23.52 -10.04
C LEU A 180 1.84 -22.86 -9.64
N THR A 181 0.96 -22.62 -10.60
CA THR A 181 -0.38 -22.05 -10.36
C THR A 181 -1.34 -22.98 -9.61
N GLU A 182 -1.08 -24.28 -9.64
CA GLU A 182 -1.91 -25.34 -9.07
C GLU A 182 -1.32 -25.91 -7.76
N ALA A 183 0.00 -25.76 -7.58
CA ALA A 183 0.72 -26.26 -6.40
C ALA A 183 0.25 -25.57 -5.12
N PHE A 184 -0.11 -24.29 -5.21
CA PHE A 184 -0.57 -23.48 -4.10
C PHE A 184 -2.01 -23.02 -4.35
N GLN A 185 -2.94 -23.55 -3.57
CA GLN A 185 -4.36 -23.22 -3.69
C GLN A 185 -4.67 -21.95 -2.93
N ALA A 186 -5.37 -21.00 -3.56
CA ALA A 186 -5.73 -19.72 -2.97
C ALA A 186 -6.51 -19.87 -1.65
N GLU A 187 -7.49 -20.79 -1.62
CA GLU A 187 -8.34 -21.05 -0.45
C GLU A 187 -7.58 -21.68 0.75
N LYS A 188 -6.30 -22.04 0.57
CA LYS A 188 -5.43 -22.58 1.62
C LYS A 188 -4.42 -21.56 2.13
N LEU A 189 -4.44 -20.34 1.65
CA LEU A 189 -3.58 -19.26 2.14
C LEU A 189 -4.11 -18.67 3.45
N ASN A 190 -4.45 -19.51 4.42
CA ASN A 190 -4.97 -19.10 5.73
C ASN A 190 -3.81 -18.93 6.70
N ILE A 191 -3.82 -17.83 7.46
CA ILE A 191 -2.75 -17.54 8.41
C ILE A 191 -2.98 -18.21 9.75
N ILE A 192 -1.92 -18.69 10.36
CA ILE A 192 -1.91 -19.18 11.74
C ILE A 192 -1.79 -17.99 12.68
N ILE A 193 -2.69 -17.89 13.66
CA ILE A 193 -2.71 -16.79 14.63
C ILE A 193 -2.56 -17.25 16.08
N GLY A 194 -2.60 -18.54 16.36
CA GLY A 194 -2.37 -19.08 17.69
C GLY A 194 -2.50 -20.60 17.76
N SER A 195 -1.94 -21.17 18.83
CA SER A 195 -2.03 -22.61 19.14
C SER A 195 -2.15 -22.88 20.65
N ARG A 196 -2.18 -21.82 21.48
CA ARG A 196 -2.32 -21.98 22.92
C ARG A 196 -3.79 -22.12 23.30
N PRO A 197 -4.20 -23.21 23.97
CA PRO A 197 -5.59 -23.41 24.37
C PRO A 197 -5.94 -22.63 25.63
N ASP A 198 -7.20 -22.20 25.73
CA ASP A 198 -7.84 -21.87 27.00
C ASP A 198 -8.41 -23.15 27.63
N LEU A 199 -7.80 -23.60 28.70
CA LEU A 199 -8.19 -24.84 29.38
C LEU A 199 -9.47 -24.69 30.21
N SER A 200 -10.00 -23.50 30.37
CA SER A 200 -11.25 -23.25 31.10
C SER A 200 -12.51 -23.51 30.27
N VAL A 201 -12.37 -23.61 28.94
CA VAL A 201 -13.50 -23.89 28.02
C VAL A 201 -13.48 -25.32 27.50
N LYS A 202 -14.63 -25.82 27.04
CA LYS A 202 -14.76 -27.21 26.57
C LYS A 202 -14.35 -27.37 25.11
N ASP A 203 -14.85 -26.50 24.24
CA ASP A 203 -14.70 -26.58 22.79
C ASP A 203 -13.98 -25.35 22.24
N SER A 204 -13.34 -25.46 21.06
CA SER A 204 -12.67 -24.35 20.39
C SER A 204 -11.70 -23.56 21.28
N LYS A 205 -10.92 -24.29 22.06
CA LYS A 205 -10.09 -23.74 23.15
C LYS A 205 -9.05 -22.73 22.67
N VAL A 206 -8.46 -22.97 21.51
CA VAL A 206 -7.45 -22.07 20.95
C VAL A 206 -8.11 -20.84 20.34
N LYS A 207 -9.22 -21.01 19.64
CA LYS A 207 -10.02 -19.89 19.11
C LYS A 207 -10.49 -18.96 20.22
N GLU A 208 -11.02 -19.50 21.31
CA GLU A 208 -11.49 -18.72 22.47
C GLU A 208 -10.35 -17.95 23.14
N HIS A 209 -9.17 -18.57 23.24
CA HIS A 209 -8.00 -17.88 23.78
C HIS A 209 -7.58 -16.69 22.91
N VAL A 210 -7.55 -16.88 21.59
CA VAL A 210 -7.21 -15.81 20.64
C VAL A 210 -8.25 -14.68 20.67
N LEU A 211 -9.56 -15.01 20.73
CA LEU A 211 -10.61 -13.99 20.86
C LEU A 211 -10.45 -13.16 22.13
N ARG A 212 -10.08 -13.80 23.24
CA ARG A 212 -9.81 -13.09 24.49
C ARG A 212 -8.65 -12.11 24.34
N LEU A 213 -7.55 -12.51 23.70
CA LEU A 213 -6.40 -11.63 23.46
C LEU A 213 -6.77 -10.44 22.55
N LEU A 214 -7.58 -10.68 21.52
CA LEU A 214 -8.08 -9.61 20.64
C LEU A 214 -9.00 -8.64 21.38
N TYR A 215 -9.86 -9.18 22.26
CA TYR A 215 -10.72 -8.36 23.10
C TYR A 215 -9.94 -7.50 24.10
N GLU A 216 -8.97 -8.10 24.79
CA GLU A 216 -8.11 -7.39 25.76
C GLU A 216 -7.30 -6.26 25.13
N ARG A 217 -6.76 -6.50 23.92
CA ARG A 217 -5.90 -5.52 23.25
C ARG A 217 -6.69 -4.46 22.45
N TYR A 218 -7.76 -4.86 21.81
CA TYR A 218 -8.47 -4.02 20.83
C TYR A 218 -9.97 -3.83 21.14
N GLY A 219 -10.53 -4.58 22.10
CA GLY A 219 -11.95 -4.61 22.36
C GLY A 219 -12.76 -5.22 21.20
N ILE A 220 -12.16 -6.10 20.40
CA ILE A 220 -12.75 -6.75 19.23
C ILE A 220 -13.38 -8.06 19.68
N VAL A 221 -14.63 -8.30 19.27
CA VAL A 221 -15.34 -9.58 19.39
C VAL A 221 -15.46 -10.25 18.02
N GLU A 222 -15.81 -11.54 17.98
CA GLU A 222 -15.89 -12.30 16.72
C GLU A 222 -16.84 -11.65 15.70
N GLN A 223 -17.96 -11.09 16.14
CA GLN A 223 -18.92 -10.42 15.28
C GLN A 223 -18.34 -9.19 14.54
N ASP A 224 -17.37 -8.52 15.12
CA ASP A 224 -16.76 -7.32 14.53
C ASP A 224 -15.94 -7.63 13.25
N PHE A 225 -15.56 -8.89 13.04
CA PHE A 225 -14.88 -9.27 11.80
C PHE A 225 -15.76 -9.08 10.55
N VAL A 226 -17.09 -9.11 10.70
CA VAL A 226 -18.02 -8.93 9.56
C VAL A 226 -17.87 -7.52 8.94
N SER A 227 -17.53 -6.52 9.76
CA SER A 227 -17.34 -5.13 9.36
C SER A 227 -15.87 -4.70 9.36
N ALA A 228 -14.96 -5.66 9.46
CA ALA A 228 -13.53 -5.40 9.41
C ALA A 228 -13.03 -5.25 7.97
N ASP A 229 -12.06 -4.36 7.80
CA ASP A 229 -11.28 -4.17 6.58
C ASP A 229 -9.81 -4.44 6.97
N LEU A 230 -9.46 -5.72 7.05
CA LEU A 230 -8.17 -6.20 7.55
C LEU A 230 -7.41 -6.91 6.44
N GLU A 231 -6.19 -6.50 6.26
CA GLU A 231 -5.26 -6.91 5.22
C GLU A 231 -4.07 -7.65 5.84
N ILE A 232 -3.67 -8.74 5.20
CA ILE A 232 -2.47 -9.50 5.54
C ILE A 232 -1.40 -9.13 4.52
N VAL A 233 -0.28 -8.65 5.01
CA VAL A 233 0.82 -8.15 4.20
C VAL A 233 2.16 -8.72 4.67
N PRO A 234 3.19 -8.75 3.83
CA PRO A 234 4.56 -9.07 4.27
C PRO A 234 5.03 -8.12 5.36
N ALA A 235 5.43 -8.69 6.50
CA ALA A 235 5.92 -7.94 7.65
C ALA A 235 7.33 -7.39 7.45
N GLY A 236 7.62 -6.31 8.13
CA GLY A 236 8.95 -5.73 8.25
C GLY A 236 9.17 -4.44 7.47
N PRO A 237 10.22 -3.69 7.82
CA PRO A 237 10.50 -2.40 7.24
C PRO A 237 11.02 -2.51 5.80
N ALA A 238 10.90 -1.42 5.05
CA ALA A 238 11.66 -1.23 3.83
C ALA A 238 13.17 -1.23 4.13
N ARG A 239 13.97 -1.78 3.23
CA ARG A 239 15.42 -1.91 3.40
C ARG A 239 16.17 -1.50 2.14
N GLU A 240 17.34 -0.94 2.33
CA GLU A 240 18.30 -0.79 1.26
C GLU A 240 18.85 -2.15 0.87
N VAL A 241 19.00 -2.39 -0.44
CA VAL A 241 19.43 -3.65 -1.03
C VAL A 241 20.73 -3.43 -1.83
N GLY A 242 21.60 -4.40 -1.77
CA GLY A 242 22.96 -4.35 -2.33
C GLY A 242 23.98 -3.85 -1.32
N ILE A 243 25.26 -4.22 -1.51
CA ILE A 243 26.34 -3.78 -0.64
C ILE A 243 26.59 -2.28 -0.75
N ASP A 244 26.25 -1.70 -1.89
CA ASP A 244 26.31 -0.28 -2.21
C ASP A 244 25.02 0.49 -1.83
N ARG A 245 24.00 -0.21 -1.30
CA ARG A 245 22.71 0.35 -0.86
C ARG A 245 21.97 1.11 -1.97
N SER A 246 22.18 0.75 -3.23
CA SER A 246 21.65 1.49 -4.39
C SER A 246 20.19 1.18 -4.74
N LEU A 247 19.60 0.16 -4.12
CA LEU A 247 18.22 -0.26 -4.35
C LEU A 247 17.40 -0.24 -3.05
N VAL A 248 16.09 -0.11 -3.19
CA VAL A 248 15.13 -0.22 -2.07
C VAL A 248 14.28 -1.46 -2.26
N GLY A 249 14.29 -2.34 -1.26
CA GLY A 249 13.45 -3.52 -1.17
C GLY A 249 12.31 -3.29 -0.17
N SER A 250 11.07 -3.48 -0.60
CA SER A 250 9.88 -3.41 0.25
C SER A 250 8.70 -4.10 -0.40
N TYR A 251 7.70 -4.42 0.41
CA TYR A 251 6.35 -4.69 -0.07
C TYR A 251 5.72 -3.41 -0.63
N GLY A 252 4.92 -3.54 -1.68
CA GLY A 252 4.09 -2.45 -2.20
C GLY A 252 4.84 -1.44 -3.07
N GLN A 253 5.95 -1.81 -3.73
CA GLN A 253 6.62 -0.95 -4.70
C GLN A 253 5.70 -0.55 -5.86
N ASP A 254 4.85 -1.45 -6.32
CA ASP A 254 3.77 -1.20 -7.23
C ASP A 254 2.50 -0.85 -6.41
N ASP A 255 1.98 0.36 -6.46
CA ASP A 255 2.55 1.50 -7.20
C ASP A 255 2.95 2.66 -6.25
N ARG A 256 3.45 2.31 -5.04
CA ARG A 256 3.88 3.33 -4.09
C ARG A 256 5.08 4.14 -4.58
N VAL A 257 5.85 3.62 -5.52
CA VAL A 257 6.94 4.38 -6.12
C VAL A 257 6.43 5.55 -6.95
N CYS A 258 5.38 5.35 -7.75
CA CYS A 258 4.77 6.45 -8.51
C CYS A 258 3.92 7.35 -7.60
N SER A 259 3.18 6.79 -6.65
CA SER A 259 2.37 7.58 -5.72
C SER A 259 3.21 8.51 -4.85
N TRP A 260 4.37 8.06 -4.36
CA TRP A 260 5.33 8.91 -3.67
C TRP A 260 5.89 10.00 -4.57
N ALA A 261 6.30 9.64 -5.79
CA ALA A 261 6.85 10.60 -6.74
C ALA A 261 5.82 11.66 -7.15
N ALA A 262 4.57 11.26 -7.38
CA ALA A 262 3.46 12.15 -7.70
C ALA A 262 3.15 13.11 -6.54
N PHE A 263 3.13 12.60 -5.30
CA PHE A 263 2.95 13.42 -4.11
C PHE A 263 4.10 14.40 -3.90
N ALA A 264 5.35 13.92 -3.98
CA ALA A 264 6.53 14.78 -3.85
C ALA A 264 6.53 15.91 -4.89
N ALA A 265 6.12 15.60 -6.13
CA ALA A 265 6.02 16.60 -7.18
C ALA A 265 5.07 17.74 -6.82
N VAL A 266 3.85 17.47 -6.33
CA VAL A 266 2.89 18.52 -5.95
C VAL A 266 3.30 19.24 -4.65
N ARG A 267 3.90 18.52 -3.71
CA ARG A 267 4.43 19.06 -2.45
C ARG A 267 5.53 20.08 -2.70
N ASP A 268 6.47 19.76 -3.58
CA ASP A 268 7.70 20.53 -3.75
C ASP A 268 7.60 21.63 -4.81
N MET A 269 6.46 21.74 -5.51
CA MET A 269 6.20 22.82 -6.47
C MET A 269 6.31 24.21 -5.83
N ARG A 270 7.17 25.10 -6.37
CA ARG A 270 7.36 26.47 -5.90
C ARG A 270 6.69 27.54 -6.78
N LYS A 271 6.72 27.34 -8.10
CA LYS A 271 6.11 28.27 -9.07
C LYS A 271 5.09 27.53 -9.89
N VAL A 272 3.82 27.68 -9.56
CA VAL A 272 2.72 26.93 -10.15
C VAL A 272 1.97 27.83 -11.13
N SER A 273 2.14 27.56 -12.41
CA SER A 273 1.47 28.34 -13.49
C SER A 273 0.01 27.93 -13.64
N ARG A 274 -0.32 26.64 -13.58
CA ARG A 274 -1.66 26.06 -13.69
C ARG A 274 -2.00 25.28 -12.43
N PRO A 275 -3.28 25.19 -12.05
CA PRO A 275 -3.68 24.29 -10.97
C PRO A 275 -3.14 22.88 -11.20
N SER A 276 -2.68 22.23 -10.15
CA SER A 276 -2.05 20.91 -10.22
C SER A 276 -2.66 19.98 -9.18
N ILE A 277 -2.99 18.77 -9.59
CA ILE A 277 -3.64 17.75 -8.77
C ILE A 277 -2.78 16.50 -8.83
N THR A 278 -2.45 15.94 -7.68
CA THR A 278 -2.02 14.56 -7.55
C THR A 278 -3.21 13.77 -7.03
N LEU A 279 -3.70 12.82 -7.83
CA LEU A 279 -4.79 11.92 -7.50
C LEU A 279 -4.24 10.53 -7.22
N LEU A 280 -4.41 10.07 -6.00
CA LEU A 280 -3.93 8.77 -5.54
C LEU A 280 -5.14 7.88 -5.26
N VAL A 281 -5.33 6.88 -6.12
CA VAL A 281 -6.55 6.07 -6.19
C VAL A 281 -6.36 4.68 -5.58
N ASP A 282 -7.46 4.09 -5.17
CA ASP A 282 -7.59 2.71 -4.70
C ASP A 282 -8.06 1.79 -5.86
N LYS A 283 -7.97 0.47 -5.68
CA LYS A 283 -8.58 -0.58 -6.51
C LYS A 283 -8.04 -0.74 -7.93
N GLU A 284 -6.86 -0.21 -8.23
CA GLU A 284 -6.23 -0.45 -9.53
C GLU A 284 -6.01 -1.95 -9.77
N GLU A 285 -5.51 -2.65 -8.75
CA GLU A 285 -5.15 -4.06 -8.77
C GLU A 285 -6.33 -5.02 -9.04
N ILE A 286 -7.55 -4.51 -8.96
CA ILE A 286 -8.79 -5.26 -9.26
C ILE A 286 -9.63 -4.60 -10.36
N GLY A 287 -9.00 -3.77 -11.21
CA GLY A 287 -9.62 -3.16 -12.40
C GLY A 287 -10.25 -1.80 -12.18
N SER A 288 -9.88 -1.08 -11.11
CA SER A 288 -10.33 0.30 -10.80
C SER A 288 -11.83 0.44 -10.55
N GLU A 289 -12.56 -0.64 -10.37
CA GLU A 289 -14.00 -0.64 -10.12
C GLU A 289 -14.34 -0.24 -8.67
N GLY A 290 -15.55 0.28 -8.49
CA GLY A 290 -16.08 0.65 -7.16
C GLY A 290 -15.91 2.13 -6.84
N ASN A 291 -16.35 2.50 -5.64
CA ASN A 291 -16.53 3.89 -5.22
C ASN A 291 -15.26 4.62 -4.76
N THR A 292 -14.13 3.94 -4.72
CA THR A 292 -12.81 4.50 -4.36
C THR A 292 -11.79 4.33 -5.49
N GLY A 293 -12.12 3.57 -6.54
CA GLY A 293 -11.27 3.37 -7.71
C GLY A 293 -11.31 4.55 -8.69
N ALA A 294 -10.43 4.50 -9.70
CA ALA A 294 -10.33 5.54 -10.72
C ALA A 294 -11.58 5.69 -11.60
N LYS A 295 -12.45 4.67 -11.66
CA LYS A 295 -13.74 4.71 -12.37
C LYS A 295 -14.88 5.33 -11.55
N SER A 296 -14.63 5.76 -10.31
CA SER A 296 -15.60 6.52 -9.53
C SER A 296 -15.71 7.96 -10.01
N THR A 297 -16.74 8.68 -9.56
CA THR A 297 -16.95 10.12 -9.83
C THR A 297 -16.03 11.03 -9.01
N PHE A 298 -15.08 10.48 -8.29
CA PHE A 298 -14.28 11.27 -7.34
C PHE A 298 -13.45 12.37 -8.02
N ILE A 299 -12.93 12.12 -9.22
CA ILE A 299 -12.19 13.17 -9.94
C ILE A 299 -13.09 14.34 -10.33
N GLU A 300 -14.33 14.07 -10.72
CA GLU A 300 -15.33 15.11 -11.00
C GLU A 300 -15.65 15.91 -9.75
N GLU A 301 -15.84 15.24 -8.62
CA GLU A 301 -16.05 15.89 -7.32
C GLU A 301 -14.88 16.81 -6.95
N VAL A 302 -13.64 16.36 -7.14
CA VAL A 302 -12.43 17.17 -6.93
C VAL A 302 -12.43 18.41 -7.81
N LEU A 303 -12.75 18.28 -9.10
CA LEU A 303 -12.79 19.40 -10.03
C LEU A 303 -13.91 20.40 -9.68
N TRP A 304 -15.10 19.91 -9.30
CA TRP A 304 -16.22 20.74 -8.83
C TRP A 304 -15.86 21.52 -7.54
N GLU A 305 -15.21 20.87 -6.58
CA GLU A 305 -14.79 21.55 -5.36
C GLU A 305 -13.76 22.64 -5.64
N LEU A 306 -12.79 22.36 -6.53
CA LEU A 306 -11.79 23.36 -6.92
C LEU A 306 -12.40 24.55 -7.66
N ALA A 307 -13.36 24.32 -8.58
CA ALA A 307 -14.08 25.36 -9.29
C ALA A 307 -14.90 26.24 -8.32
N ALA A 308 -15.65 25.61 -7.41
CA ALA A 308 -16.40 26.34 -6.38
C ALA A 308 -15.51 27.21 -5.49
N ARG A 309 -14.31 26.73 -5.13
CA ARG A 309 -13.34 27.47 -4.30
C ARG A 309 -12.64 28.59 -5.05
N SER A 310 -12.50 28.49 -6.36
CA SER A 310 -11.92 29.55 -7.21
C SER A 310 -12.94 30.61 -7.64
N GLY A 311 -14.22 30.34 -7.48
CA GLY A 311 -15.33 31.19 -7.92
C GLY A 311 -15.57 31.10 -9.44
N GLU A 312 -15.20 29.98 -10.03
CA GLU A 312 -15.34 29.69 -11.48
C GLU A 312 -16.54 28.80 -11.78
#